data_f772bdfd0642c5da29aa9c440d0c05e6
#
_entry.id   f772bdfd0642c5da29aa9c440d0c05e6
#
_cell.length_a   1.000
_cell.length_b   1.000
_cell.length_c   1.000
_cell.angle_alpha   90.00
_cell.angle_beta   90.00
_cell.angle_gamma   90.00
#
_symmetry.space_group_name_H-M   'P 1'
#
loop_
_entity.id
_entity.type
_entity.pdbx_description
1 polymer ?
#
loop_
_entity_poly.entity_id
_entity_poly.type
_entity_poly.pdbx_seq_one_letter_code
_entity_poly.pdbx_strand_id
1 'polypeptide(L)'
;MHTYRLERRLSHADVDFLGELKIPALLGLLEQAAVEASAAVGFDADWYTREGRIWIIRRTRLERFVPVGGGDVLEVETHVLDFRRARSLRHYTVRRRETVVAIGTTDWVYCDLQAGRPARIPEELQRTFADGAALPALARAESLAGSPPPHPVAYELTVQPSHLDHVTHVNNAVYASYLEDGAFAFFAAHDWPLARMLAAGGALRVRRLDVEYLNDALAGDDLVVQSWLRDATTLAVSHDNTLADACIVQTLTRTDGTLVVRAQSDWVWRHKPPVIGGVPEP
;
A
#
# COMPACT_ATOMS: atom_id res chain seq x y z
N MET A 1 21.12 -7.93 13.32
CA MET A 1 20.19 -7.33 12.34
C MET A 1 19.54 -6.11 12.98
N HIS A 2 19.76 -4.92 12.41
CA HIS A 2 19.23 -3.67 12.96
C HIS A 2 17.70 -3.65 12.85
N THR A 3 17.04 -3.48 13.98
CA THR A 3 15.59 -3.39 14.09
C THR A 3 15.21 -2.00 14.61
N TYR A 4 14.25 -1.37 13.98
CA TYR A 4 13.73 -0.06 14.38
C TYR A 4 12.25 -0.17 14.77
N ARG A 5 11.79 0.66 15.71
CA ARG A 5 10.40 0.72 16.17
C ARG A 5 9.90 2.14 16.11
N LEU A 6 8.77 2.33 15.45
CA LEU A 6 8.01 3.56 15.37
C LEU A 6 6.71 3.38 16.15
N GLU A 7 6.40 4.28 17.08
CA GLU A 7 5.10 4.33 17.73
C GLU A 7 4.27 5.48 17.18
N ARG A 8 3.01 5.21 16.84
CA ARG A 8 2.08 6.21 16.33
C ARG A 8 0.67 6.01 16.87
N ARG A 9 0.06 7.10 17.39
CA ARG A 9 -1.38 7.15 17.69
C ARG A 9 -2.14 7.50 16.41
N LEU A 10 -3.16 6.70 16.09
CA LEU A 10 -4.04 6.96 14.94
C LEU A 10 -4.97 8.13 15.22
N SER A 11 -5.11 9.00 14.24
CA SER A 11 -6.02 10.13 14.22
C SER A 11 -7.31 9.80 13.45
N HIS A 12 -8.31 10.70 13.47
CA HIS A 12 -9.50 10.57 12.64
C HIS A 12 -9.18 10.65 11.12
N ALA A 13 -8.09 11.32 10.73
CA ALA A 13 -7.67 11.39 9.34
C ALA A 13 -7.15 10.04 8.81
N ASP A 14 -6.65 9.18 9.71
CA ASP A 14 -6.08 7.88 9.36
C ASP A 14 -7.13 6.78 9.14
N VAL A 15 -8.40 7.02 9.53
CA VAL A 15 -9.47 6.03 9.45
C VAL A 15 -10.48 6.34 8.34
N ASP A 16 -11.17 5.30 7.89
CA ASP A 16 -12.18 5.36 6.85
C ASP A 16 -13.61 5.53 7.40
N PHE A 17 -14.60 5.37 6.53
CA PHE A 17 -16.03 5.47 6.84
C PHE A 17 -16.58 4.35 7.75
N LEU A 18 -15.83 3.26 7.98
CA LEU A 18 -16.13 2.23 8.99
C LEU A 18 -15.38 2.49 10.30
N GLY A 19 -14.52 3.53 10.35
CA GLY A 19 -13.64 3.81 11.48
C GLY A 19 -12.38 2.93 11.53
N GLU A 20 -12.07 2.19 10.45
CA GLU A 20 -10.88 1.35 10.34
C GLU A 20 -9.72 2.11 9.67
N LEU A 21 -8.48 1.76 10.05
CA LEU A 21 -7.25 2.30 9.45
C LEU A 21 -7.26 2.11 7.92
N LYS A 22 -7.14 3.22 7.19
CA LYS A 22 -7.03 3.24 5.72
C LYS A 22 -5.75 2.56 5.25
N ILE A 23 -5.80 1.88 4.09
CA ILE A 23 -4.59 1.32 3.46
C ILE A 23 -3.55 2.40 3.16
N PRO A 24 -3.88 3.57 2.57
CA PRO A 24 -2.89 4.63 2.35
C PRO A 24 -2.21 5.10 3.64
N ALA A 25 -2.95 5.26 4.73
CA ALA A 25 -2.38 5.67 6.02
C ALA A 25 -1.43 4.59 6.59
N LEU A 26 -1.80 3.31 6.45
CA LEU A 26 -0.93 2.21 6.86
C LEU A 26 0.35 2.14 6.02
N LEU A 27 0.27 2.30 4.69
CA LEU A 27 1.46 2.35 3.82
C LEU A 27 2.38 3.51 4.19
N GLY A 28 1.82 4.70 4.47
CA GLY A 28 2.59 5.84 4.97
C GLY A 28 3.32 5.57 6.29
N LEU A 29 2.71 4.81 7.21
CA LEU A 29 3.37 4.39 8.45
C LEU A 29 4.54 3.44 8.19
N LEU A 30 4.41 2.50 7.24
CA LEU A 30 5.50 1.59 6.87
C LEU A 30 6.66 2.36 6.24
N GLU A 31 6.37 3.31 5.35
CA GLU A 31 7.36 4.17 4.72
C GLU A 31 8.08 5.03 5.76
N GLN A 32 7.34 5.70 6.65
CA GLN A 32 7.90 6.50 7.75
C GLN A 32 8.85 5.66 8.61
N ALA A 33 8.44 4.45 9.02
CA ALA A 33 9.28 3.55 9.81
C ALA A 33 10.58 3.17 9.09
N ALA A 34 10.55 2.99 7.76
CA ALA A 34 11.75 2.72 6.97
C ALA A 34 12.70 3.92 6.89
N VAL A 35 12.17 5.12 6.68
CA VAL A 35 12.92 6.38 6.61
C VAL A 35 13.59 6.66 7.95
N GLU A 36 12.82 6.58 9.05
CA GLU A 36 13.35 6.80 10.39
C GLU A 36 14.37 5.74 10.81
N ALA A 37 14.17 4.47 10.41
CA ALA A 37 15.15 3.41 10.62
C ALA A 37 16.50 3.72 9.92
N SER A 38 16.46 4.35 8.76
CA SER A 38 17.65 4.77 8.02
C SER A 38 18.33 5.96 8.70
N ALA A 39 17.58 6.96 9.11
CA ALA A 39 18.08 8.13 9.81
C ALA A 39 18.71 7.76 11.17
N ALA A 40 18.11 6.82 11.90
CA ALA A 40 18.61 6.36 13.22
C ALA A 40 20.01 5.75 13.17
N VAL A 41 20.45 5.29 12.00
CA VAL A 41 21.81 4.72 11.78
C VAL A 41 22.71 5.64 10.95
N GLY A 42 22.33 6.92 10.80
CA GLY A 42 23.15 7.96 10.17
C GLY A 42 22.92 8.15 8.67
N PHE A 43 21.98 7.44 8.07
CA PHE A 43 21.59 7.63 6.65
C PHE A 43 20.27 8.39 6.58
N ASP A 44 20.30 9.67 6.91
CA ASP A 44 19.16 10.60 6.87
C ASP A 44 18.96 11.21 5.47
N ALA A 45 17.93 12.05 5.32
CA ALA A 45 17.61 12.73 4.06
C ALA A 45 18.77 13.61 3.55
N ASP A 46 19.51 14.27 4.47
CA ASP A 46 20.64 15.12 4.11
C ASP A 46 21.80 14.27 3.58
N TRP A 47 22.03 13.10 4.18
CA TRP A 47 23.03 12.15 3.68
C TRP A 47 22.69 11.71 2.25
N TYR A 48 21.45 11.26 2.00
CA TYR A 48 21.01 10.84 0.66
C TYR A 48 21.12 11.98 -0.36
N THR A 49 20.78 13.20 0.03
CA THR A 49 20.88 14.39 -0.83
C THR A 49 22.33 14.67 -1.22
N ARG A 50 23.27 14.64 -0.25
CA ARG A 50 24.71 14.84 -0.51
C ARG A 50 25.29 13.77 -1.43
N GLU A 51 24.87 12.53 -1.25
CA GLU A 51 25.31 11.40 -2.09
C GLU A 51 24.62 11.36 -3.47
N GLY A 52 23.62 12.20 -3.72
CA GLY A 52 22.82 12.18 -4.95
C GLY A 52 22.07 10.86 -5.12
N ARG A 53 21.54 10.30 -4.04
CA ARG A 53 20.90 8.99 -4.00
C ARG A 53 19.49 9.07 -3.45
N ILE A 54 18.66 8.07 -3.83
CA ILE A 54 17.30 7.92 -3.33
C ILE A 54 16.93 6.44 -3.28
N TRP A 55 16.01 6.10 -2.40
CA TRP A 55 15.30 4.83 -2.40
C TRP A 55 13.93 4.99 -3.04
N ILE A 56 13.60 4.10 -3.97
CA ILE A 56 12.31 4.05 -4.65
C ILE A 56 11.63 2.71 -4.31
N ILE A 57 10.37 2.74 -3.91
CA ILE A 57 9.58 1.52 -3.69
C ILE A 57 9.20 0.92 -5.04
N ARG A 58 9.55 -0.35 -5.24
CA ARG A 58 9.21 -1.12 -6.43
C ARG A 58 8.01 -2.03 -6.24
N ARG A 59 7.81 -2.53 -5.01
CA ARG A 59 6.68 -3.39 -4.66
C ARG A 59 6.40 -3.32 -3.17
N THR A 60 5.12 -3.33 -2.83
CA THR A 60 4.67 -3.46 -1.44
C THR A 60 3.68 -4.62 -1.34
N ARG A 61 3.87 -5.49 -0.35
CA ARG A 61 2.92 -6.52 0.05
C ARG A 61 2.50 -6.28 1.47
N LEU A 62 1.20 -6.36 1.72
CA LEU A 62 0.59 -6.09 3.00
C LEU A 62 -0.50 -7.13 3.29
N GLU A 63 -0.57 -7.62 4.53
CA GLU A 63 -1.68 -8.40 5.03
C GLU A 63 -2.15 -7.85 6.37
N ARG A 64 -3.47 -7.63 6.50
CA ARG A 64 -4.14 -7.16 7.71
C ARG A 64 -4.90 -8.30 8.35
N PHE A 65 -4.80 -8.43 9.68
CA PHE A 65 -5.44 -9.51 10.44
C PHE A 65 -6.58 -8.99 11.30
N VAL A 66 -6.37 -7.85 11.95
CA VAL A 66 -7.30 -7.27 12.92
C VAL A 66 -7.55 -5.81 12.56
N PRO A 67 -8.81 -5.34 12.56
CA PRO A 67 -9.11 -3.94 12.39
C PRO A 67 -8.57 -3.11 13.56
N VAL A 68 -8.07 -1.93 13.25
CA VAL A 68 -7.65 -0.91 14.20
C VAL A 68 -8.25 0.43 13.80
N GLY A 69 -8.54 1.29 14.78
CA GLY A 69 -9.30 2.51 14.56
C GLY A 69 -8.69 3.76 15.20
N GLY A 70 -9.41 4.87 15.09
CA GLY A 70 -8.99 6.15 15.66
C GLY A 70 -8.73 6.04 17.16
N GLY A 71 -7.62 6.63 17.64
CA GLY A 71 -7.19 6.59 19.03
C GLY A 71 -6.32 5.37 19.39
N ASP A 72 -6.31 4.29 18.60
CA ASP A 72 -5.37 3.19 18.80
C ASP A 72 -3.91 3.67 18.68
N VAL A 73 -3.04 3.10 19.48
CA VAL A 73 -1.59 3.29 19.38
C VAL A 73 -1.01 2.05 18.71
N LEU A 74 -0.31 2.27 17.59
CA LEU A 74 0.37 1.22 16.84
C LEU A 74 1.88 1.32 17.04
N GLU A 75 2.54 0.17 17.19
CA GLU A 75 3.97 0.00 17.07
C GLU A 75 4.27 -0.65 15.71
N VAL A 76 5.12 -0.01 14.91
CA VAL A 76 5.65 -0.55 13.66
C VAL A 76 7.09 -0.96 13.87
N GLU A 77 7.35 -2.26 13.93
CA GLU A 77 8.71 -2.81 13.96
C GLU A 77 9.17 -3.11 12.53
N THR A 78 10.38 -2.67 12.17
CA THR A 78 10.94 -2.90 10.84
C THR A 78 12.41 -3.28 10.85
N HIS A 79 12.80 -4.14 9.91
CA HIS A 79 14.18 -4.53 9.64
C HIS A 79 14.37 -4.94 8.17
N VAL A 80 15.62 -4.94 7.72
CA VAL A 80 15.98 -5.41 6.37
C VAL A 80 16.12 -6.93 6.37
N LEU A 81 15.46 -7.59 5.42
CA LEU A 81 15.55 -9.04 5.22
C LEU A 81 16.69 -9.44 4.28
N ASP A 82 16.93 -8.64 3.22
CA ASP A 82 17.88 -8.98 2.15
C ASP A 82 18.40 -7.72 1.48
N PHE A 83 19.67 -7.75 1.03
CA PHE A 83 20.26 -6.79 0.12
C PHE A 83 20.75 -7.50 -1.13
N ARG A 84 20.47 -6.92 -2.30
CA ARG A 84 20.95 -7.41 -3.59
C ARG A 84 21.38 -6.25 -4.47
N ARG A 85 22.64 -6.13 -4.79
CA ARG A 85 23.24 -5.13 -5.68
C ARG A 85 22.62 -3.73 -5.54
N ALA A 86 21.38 -3.52 -6.01
CA ALA A 86 20.64 -2.25 -5.99
C ALA A 86 19.29 -2.36 -5.25
N ARG A 87 18.95 -3.50 -4.64
CA ARG A 87 17.63 -3.74 -4.04
C ARG A 87 17.74 -4.16 -2.60
N SER A 88 16.80 -3.71 -1.80
CA SER A 88 16.63 -4.08 -0.39
C SER A 88 15.20 -4.55 -0.16
N LEU A 89 15.04 -5.73 0.42
CA LEU A 89 13.75 -6.21 0.90
C LEU A 89 13.65 -5.90 2.39
N ARG A 90 12.62 -5.16 2.79
CA ARG A 90 12.37 -4.76 4.18
C ARG A 90 11.07 -5.38 4.67
N HIS A 91 11.08 -5.85 5.92
CA HIS A 91 9.93 -6.41 6.62
C HIS A 91 9.36 -5.42 7.62
N TYR A 92 8.04 -5.53 7.87
CA TYR A 92 7.33 -4.77 8.88
C TYR A 92 6.37 -5.67 9.63
N THR A 93 6.34 -5.51 10.95
CA THR A 93 5.30 -6.04 11.83
C THR A 93 4.61 -4.89 12.53
N VAL A 94 3.30 -4.77 12.35
CA VAL A 94 2.48 -3.74 12.99
C VAL A 94 1.72 -4.36 14.14
N ARG A 95 1.83 -3.77 15.33
CA ARG A 95 1.19 -4.26 16.55
C ARG A 95 0.30 -3.18 17.17
N ARG A 96 -0.77 -3.66 17.81
CA ARG A 96 -1.51 -2.90 18.82
C ARG A 96 -1.34 -3.65 20.13
N ARG A 97 -0.51 -3.13 21.04
CA ARG A 97 -0.01 -3.86 22.22
C ARG A 97 0.63 -5.17 21.77
N GLU A 98 0.21 -6.32 22.36
CA GLU A 98 0.75 -7.64 22.01
C GLU A 98 0.16 -8.25 20.72
N THR A 99 -0.89 -7.65 20.17
CA THR A 99 -1.60 -8.21 19.00
C THR A 99 -0.97 -7.72 17.70
N VAL A 100 -0.53 -8.65 16.84
CA VAL A 100 -0.14 -8.35 15.47
C VAL A 100 -1.40 -8.01 14.68
N VAL A 101 -1.47 -6.78 14.14
CA VAL A 101 -2.61 -6.28 13.37
C VAL A 101 -2.35 -6.28 11.87
N ALA A 102 -1.09 -6.18 11.47
CA ALA A 102 -0.67 -6.31 10.07
C ALA A 102 0.79 -6.75 9.97
N ILE A 103 1.13 -7.32 8.82
CA ILE A 103 2.51 -7.55 8.38
C ILE A 103 2.68 -6.98 6.97
N GLY A 104 3.90 -6.57 6.63
CA GLY A 104 4.21 -6.07 5.30
C GLY A 104 5.65 -6.31 4.87
N THR A 105 5.88 -6.24 3.58
CA THR A 105 7.22 -6.17 3.00
C THR A 105 7.26 -5.13 1.90
N THR A 106 8.36 -4.38 1.81
CA THR A 106 8.64 -3.49 0.68
C THR A 106 9.94 -3.87 -0.01
N ASP A 107 9.91 -3.89 -1.32
CA ASP A 107 11.08 -4.06 -2.18
C ASP A 107 11.52 -2.66 -2.64
N TRP A 108 12.64 -2.20 -2.09
CA TRP A 108 13.24 -0.90 -2.36
C TRP A 108 14.33 -1.02 -3.42
N VAL A 109 14.45 -0.01 -4.28
CA VAL A 109 15.54 0.12 -5.25
C VAL A 109 16.34 1.37 -4.92
N TYR A 110 17.64 1.19 -4.74
CA TYR A 110 18.62 2.26 -4.55
C TYR A 110 18.99 2.86 -5.91
N CYS A 111 18.73 4.14 -6.09
CA CYS A 111 18.88 4.83 -7.38
C CYS A 111 19.84 6.00 -7.30
N ASP A 112 20.51 6.27 -8.40
CA ASP A 112 21.25 7.50 -8.67
C ASP A 112 20.27 8.54 -9.20
N LEU A 113 20.12 9.67 -8.49
CA LEU A 113 19.19 10.74 -8.84
C LEU A 113 19.54 11.40 -10.17
N GLN A 114 20.84 11.62 -10.45
CA GLN A 114 21.27 12.28 -11.67
C GLN A 114 21.14 11.37 -12.89
N ALA A 115 21.50 10.08 -12.72
CA ALA A 115 21.46 9.11 -13.80
C ALA A 115 20.05 8.51 -14.00
N GLY A 116 19.11 8.68 -13.06
CA GLY A 116 17.76 8.12 -13.12
C GLY A 116 17.72 6.58 -13.18
N ARG A 117 18.72 5.89 -12.60
CA ARG A 117 18.86 4.43 -12.73
C ARG A 117 19.34 3.77 -11.44
N PRO A 118 19.08 2.45 -11.27
CA PRO A 118 19.57 1.70 -10.12
C PRO A 118 21.09 1.79 -9.94
N ALA A 119 21.52 2.04 -8.70
CA ALA A 119 22.92 2.10 -8.27
C ALA A 119 23.24 0.97 -7.29
N ARG A 120 24.52 0.61 -7.19
CA ARG A 120 24.97 -0.36 -6.20
C ARG A 120 24.85 0.20 -4.79
N ILE A 121 24.25 -0.53 -3.90
CA ILE A 121 24.14 -0.18 -2.48
C ILE A 121 25.54 -0.22 -1.87
N PRO A 122 25.99 0.85 -1.16
CA PRO A 122 27.29 0.89 -0.48
C PRO A 122 27.42 -0.26 0.55
N GLU A 123 28.62 -0.83 0.66
CA GLU A 123 28.89 -1.90 1.63
C GLU A 123 28.72 -1.44 3.08
N GLU A 124 29.04 -0.18 3.36
CA GLU A 124 28.84 0.44 4.67
C GLU A 124 27.36 0.38 5.07
N LEU A 125 26.45 0.82 4.19
CA LEU A 125 25.03 0.79 4.43
C LEU A 125 24.54 -0.66 4.66
N GLN A 126 24.99 -1.62 3.83
CA GLN A 126 24.63 -3.03 3.99
C GLN A 126 25.10 -3.57 5.36
N ARG A 127 26.36 -3.29 5.76
CA ARG A 127 26.92 -3.74 7.05
C ARG A 127 26.17 -3.16 8.24
N THR A 128 25.81 -1.88 8.17
CA THR A 128 25.08 -1.18 9.24
C THR A 128 23.72 -1.81 9.49
N PHE A 129 22.93 -2.07 8.44
CA PHE A 129 21.63 -2.71 8.59
C PHE A 129 21.70 -4.22 8.91
N ALA A 130 22.73 -4.91 8.43
CA ALA A 130 22.94 -6.31 8.78
C ALA A 130 23.35 -6.51 10.23
N ASP A 131 23.95 -5.46 10.87
CA ASP A 131 24.40 -5.51 12.27
C ASP A 131 25.30 -6.75 12.53
N GLY A 132 26.26 -6.99 11.60
CA GLY A 132 27.16 -8.13 11.64
C GLY A 132 26.57 -9.49 11.29
N ALA A 133 25.26 -9.60 11.05
CA ALA A 133 24.60 -10.83 10.64
C ALA A 133 24.72 -11.05 9.11
N ALA A 134 24.87 -12.31 8.69
CA ALA A 134 24.70 -12.67 7.28
C ALA A 134 23.20 -12.66 6.95
N LEU A 135 22.78 -11.79 6.02
CA LEU A 135 21.40 -11.76 5.53
C LEU A 135 21.21 -12.84 4.47
N PRO A 136 20.10 -13.62 4.51
CA PRO A 136 19.82 -14.65 3.53
C PRO A 136 19.50 -14.03 2.17
N ALA A 137 19.88 -14.74 1.09
CA ALA A 137 19.43 -14.40 -0.25
C ALA A 137 18.03 -14.96 -0.47
N LEU A 138 17.00 -14.11 -0.36
CA LEU A 138 15.61 -14.53 -0.52
C LEU A 138 15.21 -14.64 -2.00
N ALA A 139 14.35 -15.61 -2.33
CA ALA A 139 13.77 -15.71 -3.66
C ALA A 139 12.95 -14.44 -3.98
N ARG A 140 13.10 -13.93 -5.21
CA ARG A 140 12.26 -12.82 -5.69
C ARG A 140 10.82 -13.28 -5.84
N ALA A 141 9.88 -12.46 -5.41
CA ALA A 141 8.50 -12.67 -5.82
C ALA A 141 8.39 -12.48 -7.35
N GLU A 142 7.66 -13.38 -8.00
CA GLU A 142 7.30 -13.21 -9.40
C GLU A 142 6.51 -11.91 -9.61
N SER A 143 6.65 -11.30 -10.79
CA SER A 143 5.86 -10.12 -11.15
C SER A 143 4.37 -10.49 -11.16
N LEU A 144 3.52 -9.54 -10.76
CA LEU A 144 2.09 -9.74 -10.84
C LEU A 144 1.69 -9.94 -12.31
N ALA A 145 1.12 -11.12 -12.59
CA ALA A 145 0.65 -11.48 -13.92
C ALA A 145 -0.81 -11.06 -14.09
N GLY A 146 -1.20 -10.79 -15.32
CA GLY A 146 -2.58 -10.58 -15.72
C GLY A 146 -2.71 -9.43 -16.71
N SER A 147 -3.46 -9.70 -17.77
CA SER A 147 -3.96 -8.68 -18.69
C SER A 147 -5.43 -8.46 -18.39
N PRO A 148 -5.95 -7.24 -18.50
CA PRO A 148 -7.37 -6.99 -18.33
C PRO A 148 -8.18 -7.84 -19.33
N PRO A 149 -9.38 -8.31 -18.92
CA PRO A 149 -10.33 -8.96 -19.83
C PRO A 149 -10.79 -7.95 -20.90
N PRO A 150 -11.55 -8.40 -21.93
CA PRO A 150 -11.99 -7.51 -23.01
C PRO A 150 -12.78 -6.27 -22.57
N HIS A 151 -13.48 -6.34 -21.43
CA HIS A 151 -14.32 -5.25 -20.90
C HIS A 151 -14.11 -5.11 -19.39
N PRO A 152 -12.94 -4.60 -18.93
CA PRO A 152 -12.73 -4.33 -17.52
C PRO A 152 -13.56 -3.10 -17.11
N VAL A 153 -13.92 -3.01 -15.84
CA VAL A 153 -14.47 -1.75 -15.32
C VAL A 153 -13.34 -0.73 -15.22
N ALA A 154 -13.55 0.42 -15.82
CA ALA A 154 -12.59 1.52 -15.83
C ALA A 154 -13.03 2.64 -14.88
N TYR A 155 -12.06 3.19 -14.14
CA TYR A 155 -12.19 4.39 -13.32
C TYR A 155 -11.12 5.39 -13.74
N GLU A 156 -11.54 6.56 -14.20
CA GLU A 156 -10.68 7.61 -14.70
C GLU A 156 -10.42 8.67 -13.63
N LEU A 157 -9.20 9.20 -13.58
CA LEU A 157 -8.81 10.27 -12.67
C LEU A 157 -7.66 11.09 -13.25
N THR A 158 -7.51 12.34 -12.75
CA THR A 158 -6.36 13.20 -13.06
C THR A 158 -5.53 13.39 -11.80
N VAL A 159 -4.22 13.26 -11.90
CA VAL A 159 -3.27 13.47 -10.79
C VAL A 159 -3.30 14.93 -10.35
N GLN A 160 -3.60 15.17 -9.07
CA GLN A 160 -3.62 16.51 -8.48
C GLN A 160 -2.27 16.84 -7.80
N PRO A 161 -1.89 18.14 -7.70
CA PRO A 161 -0.66 18.54 -6.98
C PRO A 161 -0.57 18.02 -5.54
N SER A 162 -1.71 17.86 -4.83
CA SER A 162 -1.77 17.31 -3.48
C SER A 162 -1.45 15.81 -3.38
N HIS A 163 -1.36 15.12 -4.52
CA HIS A 163 -1.01 13.71 -4.59
C HIS A 163 0.50 13.45 -4.65
N LEU A 164 1.31 14.52 -4.84
CA LEU A 164 2.74 14.42 -5.05
C LEU A 164 3.51 14.39 -3.72
N ASP A 165 4.62 13.67 -3.73
CA ASP A 165 5.64 13.72 -2.70
C ASP A 165 6.71 14.82 -2.97
N HIS A 166 7.77 14.86 -2.15
CA HIS A 166 8.85 15.84 -2.25
C HIS A 166 9.75 15.69 -3.48
N VAL A 167 9.67 14.57 -4.19
CA VAL A 167 10.35 14.35 -5.48
C VAL A 167 9.44 14.58 -6.68
N THR A 168 8.26 15.18 -6.45
CA THR A 168 7.26 15.57 -7.46
C THR A 168 6.61 14.42 -8.23
N HIS A 169 6.69 13.20 -7.71
CA HIS A 169 5.96 12.03 -8.20
C HIS A 169 4.76 11.73 -7.30
N VAL A 170 3.77 11.01 -7.81
CA VAL A 170 2.67 10.54 -6.98
C VAL A 170 3.22 9.67 -5.85
N ASN A 171 2.90 10.02 -4.60
CA ASN A 171 3.30 9.25 -3.42
C ASN A 171 2.76 7.82 -3.47
N ASN A 172 3.58 6.84 -3.08
CA ASN A 172 3.23 5.42 -3.14
C ASN A 172 1.94 5.08 -2.39
N ALA A 173 1.66 5.75 -1.27
CA ALA A 173 0.42 5.55 -0.51
C ALA A 173 -0.82 6.07 -1.26
N VAL A 174 -0.68 7.12 -2.08
CA VAL A 174 -1.78 7.70 -2.86
C VAL A 174 -2.25 6.74 -3.96
N TYR A 175 -1.36 5.98 -4.57
CA TYR A 175 -1.77 4.94 -5.52
C TYR A 175 -2.74 3.92 -4.89
N ALA A 176 -2.61 3.62 -3.60
CA ALA A 176 -3.56 2.76 -2.92
C ALA A 176 -4.97 3.38 -2.85
N SER A 177 -5.09 4.71 -2.72
CA SER A 177 -6.38 5.40 -2.81
C SER A 177 -7.00 5.24 -4.20
N TYR A 178 -6.21 5.44 -5.26
CA TYR A 178 -6.69 5.25 -6.63
C TYR A 178 -7.20 3.83 -6.89
N LEU A 179 -6.47 2.82 -6.37
CA LEU A 179 -6.86 1.42 -6.47
C LEU A 179 -8.13 1.12 -5.66
N GLU A 180 -8.28 1.68 -4.45
CA GLU A 180 -9.51 1.54 -3.66
C GLU A 180 -10.71 2.17 -4.38
N ASP A 181 -10.56 3.39 -4.92
CA ASP A 181 -11.62 4.07 -5.68
C ASP A 181 -12.02 3.27 -6.93
N GLY A 182 -11.04 2.76 -7.67
CA GLY A 182 -11.27 1.88 -8.82
C GLY A 182 -11.98 0.57 -8.45
N ALA A 183 -11.67 -0.02 -7.28
CA ALA A 183 -12.38 -1.19 -6.78
C ALA A 183 -13.82 -0.87 -6.36
N PHE A 184 -14.08 0.28 -5.73
CA PHE A 184 -15.44 0.70 -5.42
C PHE A 184 -16.24 1.04 -6.69
N ALA A 185 -15.62 1.59 -7.73
CA ALA A 185 -16.25 1.74 -9.04
C ALA A 185 -16.60 0.37 -9.66
N PHE A 186 -15.70 -0.62 -9.53
CA PHE A 186 -15.98 -2.00 -9.95
C PHE A 186 -17.17 -2.60 -9.20
N PHE A 187 -17.23 -2.49 -7.86
CA PHE A 187 -18.36 -3.00 -7.08
C PHE A 187 -19.67 -2.30 -7.48
N ALA A 188 -19.64 -0.99 -7.71
CA ALA A 188 -20.82 -0.23 -8.12
C ALA A 188 -21.34 -0.67 -9.50
N ALA A 189 -20.45 -0.95 -10.47
CA ALA A 189 -20.79 -1.47 -11.78
C ALA A 189 -21.40 -2.88 -11.74
N HIS A 190 -21.23 -3.61 -10.62
CA HIS A 190 -21.81 -4.91 -10.35
C HIS A 190 -22.97 -4.84 -9.34
N ASP A 191 -23.72 -3.72 -9.33
CA ASP A 191 -24.89 -3.48 -8.48
C ASP A 191 -24.62 -3.42 -6.97
N TRP A 192 -23.36 -3.22 -6.55
CA TRP A 192 -22.97 -3.06 -5.15
C TRP A 192 -22.28 -1.73 -4.88
N PRO A 193 -22.94 -0.57 -5.11
CA PRO A 193 -22.41 0.71 -4.70
C PRO A 193 -22.24 0.77 -3.16
N LEU A 194 -21.34 1.62 -2.68
CA LEU A 194 -21.04 1.77 -1.25
C LEU A 194 -22.32 2.00 -0.41
N ALA A 195 -23.27 2.80 -0.91
CA ALA A 195 -24.54 3.05 -0.21
C ALA A 195 -25.34 1.74 0.04
N ARG A 196 -25.37 0.81 -0.93
CA ARG A 196 -25.98 -0.51 -0.76
C ARG A 196 -25.22 -1.36 0.26
N MET A 197 -23.89 -1.36 0.24
CA MET A 197 -23.08 -2.08 1.22
C MET A 197 -23.37 -1.58 2.63
N LEU A 198 -23.38 -0.26 2.84
CA LEU A 198 -23.67 0.35 4.14
C LEU A 198 -25.09 0.07 4.62
N ALA A 199 -26.07 0.02 3.72
CA ALA A 199 -27.45 -0.38 4.03
C ALA A 199 -27.54 -1.88 4.42
N ALA A 200 -26.65 -2.72 3.90
CA ALA A 200 -26.50 -4.14 4.29
C ALA A 200 -25.65 -4.32 5.57
N GLY A 201 -25.30 -3.23 6.27
CA GLY A 201 -24.64 -3.25 7.56
C GLY A 201 -23.12 -3.35 7.54
N GLY A 202 -22.46 -3.09 6.40
CA GLY A 202 -21.00 -3.14 6.31
C GLY A 202 -20.45 -2.67 4.98
N ALA A 203 -19.22 -3.07 4.66
CA ALA A 203 -18.62 -2.91 3.33
C ALA A 203 -17.44 -3.87 3.14
N LEU A 204 -17.05 -4.08 1.87
CA LEU A 204 -15.82 -4.77 1.54
C LEU A 204 -14.59 -3.90 1.90
N ARG A 205 -13.61 -4.53 2.53
CA ARG A 205 -12.32 -3.90 2.91
C ARG A 205 -11.14 -4.78 2.50
N VAL A 206 -10.06 -4.12 2.12
CA VAL A 206 -8.81 -4.81 1.74
C VAL A 206 -8.24 -5.55 2.95
N ARG A 207 -8.06 -6.86 2.81
CA ARG A 207 -7.32 -7.72 3.76
C ARG A 207 -5.87 -7.90 3.32
N ARG A 208 -5.64 -8.21 2.03
CA ARG A 208 -4.31 -8.31 1.44
C ARG A 208 -4.17 -7.35 0.28
N LEU A 209 -2.98 -6.77 0.15
CA LEU A 209 -2.60 -5.94 -0.98
C LEU A 209 -1.22 -6.36 -1.47
N ASP A 210 -1.08 -6.57 -2.76
CA ASP A 210 0.19 -6.72 -3.46
C ASP A 210 0.21 -5.72 -4.60
N VAL A 211 1.12 -4.75 -4.56
CA VAL A 211 1.20 -3.67 -5.54
C VAL A 211 2.62 -3.52 -6.08
N GLU A 212 2.75 -3.52 -7.41
CA GLU A 212 3.99 -3.23 -8.14
C GLU A 212 3.92 -1.84 -8.77
N TYR A 213 4.89 -0.99 -8.44
CA TYR A 213 5.08 0.33 -9.02
C TYR A 213 6.07 0.21 -10.18
N LEU A 214 5.61 0.50 -11.40
CA LEU A 214 6.34 0.24 -12.65
C LEU A 214 6.91 1.50 -13.26
N ASN A 215 6.11 2.55 -13.32
CA ASN A 215 6.45 3.87 -13.82
C ASN A 215 5.83 4.94 -12.93
N ASP A 216 6.41 6.13 -12.94
CA ASP A 216 5.92 7.26 -12.16
C ASP A 216 4.70 7.91 -12.85
N ALA A 217 3.87 8.61 -12.07
CA ALA A 217 2.87 9.54 -12.57
C ALA A 217 3.13 10.93 -11.97
N LEU A 218 2.85 11.96 -12.77
CA LEU A 218 3.13 13.36 -12.48
C LEU A 218 1.83 14.17 -12.40
N ALA A 219 1.89 15.37 -11.82
CA ALA A 219 0.73 16.27 -11.78
C ALA A 219 0.18 16.53 -13.18
N GLY A 220 -1.13 16.41 -13.33
CA GLY A 220 -1.83 16.61 -14.59
C GLY A 220 -1.89 15.37 -15.50
N ASP A 221 -1.22 14.27 -15.15
CA ASP A 221 -1.41 13.00 -15.86
C ASP A 221 -2.85 12.51 -15.71
N ASP A 222 -3.47 12.13 -16.82
CA ASP A 222 -4.75 11.42 -16.82
C ASP A 222 -4.47 9.91 -16.73
N LEU A 223 -5.09 9.28 -15.73
CA LEU A 223 -4.88 7.89 -15.39
C LEU A 223 -6.19 7.11 -15.46
N VAL A 224 -6.09 5.83 -15.80
CA VAL A 224 -7.20 4.89 -15.85
C VAL A 224 -6.88 3.67 -14.97
N VAL A 225 -7.69 3.43 -13.93
CA VAL A 225 -7.68 2.18 -13.17
C VAL A 225 -8.64 1.21 -13.85
N GLN A 226 -8.13 0.08 -14.30
CA GLN A 226 -8.94 -1.03 -14.79
C GLN A 226 -9.02 -2.11 -13.73
N SER A 227 -10.24 -2.55 -13.39
CA SER A 227 -10.48 -3.52 -12.31
C SER A 227 -11.29 -4.72 -12.80
N TRP A 228 -10.89 -5.93 -12.35
CA TRP A 228 -11.62 -7.19 -12.65
C TRP A 228 -11.38 -8.22 -11.54
N LEU A 229 -12.25 -9.26 -11.49
CA LEU A 229 -12.06 -10.40 -10.60
C LEU A 229 -10.96 -11.33 -11.15
N ARG A 230 -10.11 -11.86 -10.27
CA ARG A 230 -9.03 -12.77 -10.67
C ARG A 230 -9.56 -14.09 -11.24
N ASP A 231 -10.47 -14.74 -10.52
CA ASP A 231 -10.87 -16.12 -10.76
C ASP A 231 -12.39 -16.29 -11.04
N ALA A 232 -13.11 -15.18 -11.24
CA ALA A 232 -14.56 -15.18 -11.45
C ALA A 232 -14.97 -14.05 -12.41
N THR A 233 -16.17 -14.17 -12.98
CA THR A 233 -16.78 -13.13 -13.83
C THR A 233 -17.82 -12.29 -13.09
N THR A 234 -18.31 -12.79 -11.93
CA THR A 234 -19.36 -12.14 -11.14
C THR A 234 -19.01 -12.16 -9.66
N LEU A 235 -19.47 -11.14 -8.94
CA LEU A 235 -19.39 -11.09 -7.48
C LEU A 235 -20.35 -12.12 -6.88
N ALA A 236 -19.84 -12.90 -5.93
CA ALA A 236 -20.67 -13.82 -5.17
C ALA A 236 -21.37 -13.10 -4.01
N VAL A 237 -22.62 -13.49 -3.73
CA VAL A 237 -23.40 -13.01 -2.59
C VAL A 237 -23.46 -14.12 -1.55
N SER A 238 -23.22 -13.80 -0.29
CA SER A 238 -23.26 -14.72 0.84
C SER A 238 -24.72 -15.02 1.27
N HIS A 239 -24.89 -16.05 2.10
CA HIS A 239 -26.23 -16.45 2.61
C HIS A 239 -26.92 -15.36 3.44
N ASP A 240 -26.18 -14.47 4.07
CA ASP A 240 -26.67 -13.31 4.83
C ASP A 240 -26.92 -12.07 3.96
N ASN A 241 -26.94 -12.24 2.63
CA ASN A 241 -27.12 -11.18 1.64
C ASN A 241 -26.07 -10.06 1.69
N THR A 242 -24.84 -10.39 2.11
CA THR A 242 -23.65 -9.54 1.97
C THR A 242 -22.78 -10.03 0.81
N LEU A 243 -21.75 -9.26 0.41
CA LEU A 243 -20.78 -9.75 -0.57
C LEU A 243 -19.83 -10.76 0.06
N ALA A 244 -19.57 -11.86 -0.66
CA ALA A 244 -18.50 -12.79 -0.33
C ALA A 244 -17.12 -12.15 -0.58
N ASP A 245 -16.07 -12.76 0.00
CA ASP A 245 -14.69 -12.38 -0.24
C ASP A 245 -14.37 -12.38 -1.74
N ALA A 246 -13.64 -11.36 -2.20
CA ALA A 246 -13.30 -11.18 -3.60
C ALA A 246 -11.80 -10.90 -3.77
N CYS A 247 -11.22 -11.42 -4.84
CA CYS A 247 -9.87 -11.04 -5.27
C CYS A 247 -9.96 -10.15 -6.51
N ILE A 248 -9.57 -8.89 -6.35
CA ILE A 248 -9.55 -7.87 -7.41
C ILE A 248 -8.14 -7.76 -7.97
N VAL A 249 -8.04 -7.83 -9.29
CA VAL A 249 -6.81 -7.50 -10.04
C VAL A 249 -6.99 -6.15 -10.71
N GLN A 250 -5.95 -5.35 -10.67
CA GLN A 250 -6.01 -3.98 -11.20
C GLN A 250 -4.74 -3.62 -11.97
N THR A 251 -4.94 -2.80 -13.00
CA THR A 251 -3.88 -2.03 -13.63
C THR A 251 -4.21 -0.55 -13.57
N LEU A 252 -3.19 0.27 -13.38
CA LEU A 252 -3.27 1.72 -13.53
C LEU A 252 -2.40 2.10 -14.70
N THR A 253 -2.98 2.77 -15.70
CA THR A 253 -2.27 3.20 -16.92
C THR A 253 -2.49 4.68 -17.14
N ARG A 254 -1.50 5.35 -17.77
CA ARG A 254 -1.71 6.66 -18.39
C ARG A 254 -2.55 6.51 -19.65
N THR A 255 -3.13 7.59 -20.12
CA THR A 255 -3.90 7.62 -21.37
C THR A 255 -3.05 7.32 -22.62
N ASP A 256 -1.72 7.47 -22.54
CA ASP A 256 -0.78 7.05 -23.59
C ASP A 256 -0.50 5.53 -23.61
N GLY A 257 -1.13 4.77 -22.71
CA GLY A 257 -0.96 3.32 -22.55
C GLY A 257 0.21 2.91 -21.64
N THR A 258 0.96 3.85 -21.07
CA THR A 258 2.04 3.54 -20.13
C THR A 258 1.48 2.90 -18.85
N LEU A 259 1.90 1.67 -18.54
CA LEU A 259 1.50 0.98 -17.33
C LEU A 259 2.25 1.54 -16.12
N VAL A 260 1.53 2.14 -15.18
CA VAL A 260 2.07 2.78 -13.97
C VAL A 260 2.12 1.80 -12.80
N VAL A 261 1.00 1.11 -12.53
CA VAL A 261 0.88 0.16 -11.41
C VAL A 261 0.18 -1.12 -11.85
N ARG A 262 0.60 -2.25 -11.27
CA ARG A 262 -0.17 -3.48 -11.20
C ARG A 262 -0.48 -3.79 -9.74
N ALA A 263 -1.69 -4.26 -9.48
CA ALA A 263 -2.09 -4.64 -8.13
C ALA A 263 -2.99 -5.86 -8.12
N GLN A 264 -2.94 -6.57 -7.01
CA GLN A 264 -3.89 -7.59 -6.63
C GLN A 264 -4.27 -7.37 -5.18
N SER A 265 -5.55 -7.46 -4.87
CA SER A 265 -6.06 -7.25 -3.52
C SER A 265 -7.16 -8.24 -3.18
N ASP A 266 -7.08 -8.80 -1.96
CA ASP A 266 -8.14 -9.63 -1.39
C ASP A 266 -9.02 -8.75 -0.52
N TRP A 267 -10.34 -8.78 -0.79
CA TRP A 267 -11.36 -8.00 -0.12
C TRP A 267 -12.24 -8.92 0.71
N VAL A 268 -12.54 -8.49 1.94
CA VAL A 268 -13.39 -9.22 2.88
C VAL A 268 -14.49 -8.31 3.39
N TRP A 269 -15.66 -8.88 3.65
CA TRP A 269 -16.76 -8.12 4.26
C TRP A 269 -16.41 -7.73 5.70
N ARG A 270 -16.64 -6.46 6.05
CA ARG A 270 -16.52 -5.92 7.40
C ARG A 270 -17.84 -5.32 7.81
N HIS A 271 -18.38 -5.78 8.94
CA HIS A 271 -19.58 -5.20 9.51
C HIS A 271 -19.28 -3.82 10.10
N LYS A 272 -20.21 -2.89 9.90
CA LYS A 272 -20.16 -1.58 10.54
C LYS A 272 -20.21 -1.79 12.07
N PRO A 273 -19.27 -1.25 12.84
CA PRO A 273 -19.38 -1.34 14.29
C PRO A 273 -20.68 -0.65 14.75
N PRO A 274 -21.34 -1.15 15.83
CA PRO A 274 -22.50 -0.49 16.40
C PRO A 274 -22.14 0.95 16.77
N VAL A 275 -23.02 1.89 16.42
CA VAL A 275 -22.83 3.31 16.80
C VAL A 275 -22.95 3.40 18.31
N ILE A 276 -21.83 3.56 19.00
CA ILE A 276 -21.79 3.81 20.45
C ILE A 276 -22.10 5.28 20.65
N GLY A 277 -23.32 5.59 21.10
CA GLY A 277 -23.79 6.94 21.41
C GLY A 277 -24.33 7.66 20.18
N GLY A 278 -25.62 7.57 19.95
CA GLY A 278 -26.30 8.31 18.89
C GLY A 278 -26.12 9.81 19.06
N VAL A 279 -25.47 10.44 18.08
CA VAL A 279 -25.79 11.82 17.75
C VAL A 279 -27.19 11.75 17.11
N PRO A 280 -28.22 12.43 17.62
CA PRO A 280 -29.52 12.44 16.95
C PRO A 280 -29.32 12.99 15.54
N GLU A 281 -29.91 12.31 14.55
CA GLU A 281 -29.98 12.84 13.19
C GLU A 281 -30.63 14.24 13.20
N PRO A 282 -30.11 15.17 12.38
CA PRO A 282 -30.59 16.54 12.33
C PRO A 282 -32.02 16.63 11.82
#